data_d18a57e92557260c67cbe07c10ee9c32
#
_entry.id   d18a57e92557260c67cbe07c10ee9c32
#
_cell.length_a   1.000
_cell.length_b   1.000
_cell.length_c   1.000
_cell.angle_alpha   90.00
_cell.angle_beta   90.00
_cell.angle_gamma   90.00
#
_symmetry.space_group_name_H-M   'P 1'
#
loop_
_entity.id
_entity.type
_entity.pdbx_description
1 polymer ?
#
loop_
_entity_poly.entity_id
_entity_poly.type
_entity_poly.pdbx_seq_one_letter_code
_entity_poly.pdbx_strand_id
1 'polypeptide(L)'
;MEIKLKFLGATKCVTGSSHLLTVNEKKILLDCGLFQSNDLKSYSNDILNVDPKEVDYIVLSHSHVDHSGRIPLFFKLGFQGKVICTEPTKELCGYLLKDAARIQQEETYFENLSRHGKGVKALSPLYDEEDVELALKSFYTYGYNEEILLGEGIKVIFRDAGHILGSAICEILIKNCGESWVKLIYTGDIGNINRDILNNPEKELQGDFLILESTYGDKMHEEKDNYAKLLEIVKDIMEGNGNLIIPCFSLGRTQEIIYMLNSFIESGQVQGCNVYIDSPLAAGITQIFRKYEEYFDKKAKALIEKGDDPLNFKGLHFVENSDDGKKIYQVKSKSIIIVAGGVYDGGRIANHLRNNLPRPECGVLITSYQGNQSIGNKLLKGNKRIKLQGENIEVKGKVYYMDGLSGHADKAGLYNWVSSMKEKPKKIFLVHGEGKNIESFTNKLKSENYSVVIPDFLDEFPLEIN
;
A
#
# COMPACT_ATOMS: atom_id res chain seq x y z
N MET A 1 0.69 -35.79 8.57
CA MET A 1 0.40 -34.64 7.70
C MET A 1 1.62 -33.74 7.75
N GLU A 2 2.12 -33.33 6.59
CA GLU A 2 3.27 -32.43 6.49
C GLU A 2 2.76 -31.02 6.20
N ILE A 3 3.16 -30.05 7.00
CA ILE A 3 2.86 -28.63 6.80
C ILE A 3 4.17 -27.87 6.79
N LYS A 4 4.46 -27.18 5.70
CA LYS A 4 5.68 -26.41 5.51
C LYS A 4 5.37 -24.98 5.09
N LEU A 5 6.16 -24.03 5.60
CA LEU A 5 6.11 -22.63 5.23
C LEU A 5 7.47 -22.23 4.68
N LYS A 6 7.50 -21.75 3.42
CA LYS A 6 8.70 -21.29 2.73
C LYS A 6 8.58 -19.81 2.38
N PHE A 7 9.63 -19.03 2.63
CA PHE A 7 9.65 -17.59 2.44
C PHE A 7 10.27 -17.23 1.09
N LEU A 8 9.48 -16.68 0.16
CA LEU A 8 9.88 -16.36 -1.22
C LEU A 8 10.04 -14.85 -1.46
N GLY A 9 9.88 -14.03 -0.43
CA GLY A 9 10.01 -12.58 -0.53
C GLY A 9 9.66 -11.87 0.77
N ALA A 10 9.79 -10.54 0.79
CA ALA A 10 9.66 -9.68 1.96
C ALA A 10 10.48 -10.15 3.18
N THR A 11 11.60 -10.81 2.94
CA THR A 11 12.54 -11.26 3.97
C THR A 11 13.67 -10.25 4.09
N LYS A 12 13.76 -9.57 5.26
CA LYS A 12 14.73 -8.47 5.50
C LYS A 12 14.62 -7.31 4.50
N CYS A 13 13.49 -7.20 3.82
CA CYS A 13 13.10 -6.13 2.91
C CYS A 13 11.60 -5.86 3.03
N VAL A 14 11.12 -4.76 2.47
CA VAL A 14 9.72 -4.30 2.59
C VAL A 14 8.91 -4.49 1.30
N THR A 15 9.42 -5.24 0.31
CA THR A 15 8.69 -5.49 -0.94
C THR A 15 8.78 -6.95 -1.36
N GLY A 16 7.94 -7.35 -2.32
CA GLY A 16 7.93 -8.69 -2.87
C GLY A 16 7.30 -9.75 -1.96
N SER A 17 6.32 -9.38 -1.12
CA SER A 17 5.65 -10.29 -0.19
C SER A 17 5.14 -11.53 -0.90
N SER A 18 5.66 -12.69 -0.50
CA SER A 18 5.32 -13.97 -1.10
C SER A 18 5.78 -15.12 -0.20
N HIS A 19 4.84 -15.91 0.33
CA HIS A 19 5.16 -17.00 1.25
C HIS A 19 4.39 -18.24 0.84
N LEU A 20 5.10 -19.34 0.60
CA LEU A 20 4.52 -20.61 0.15
C LEU A 20 4.19 -21.51 1.33
N LEU A 21 2.90 -21.73 1.56
CA LEU A 21 2.39 -22.74 2.48
C LEU A 21 2.10 -24.02 1.71
N THR A 22 2.78 -25.10 2.11
CA THR A 22 2.54 -26.45 1.57
C THR A 22 1.86 -27.29 2.64
N VAL A 23 0.69 -27.85 2.30
CA VAL A 23 -0.07 -28.78 3.15
C VAL A 23 -0.24 -30.08 2.39
N ASN A 24 0.55 -31.09 2.74
CA ASN A 24 0.74 -32.31 1.95
C ASN A 24 1.12 -31.95 0.50
N GLU A 25 0.23 -32.20 -0.46
CA GLU A 25 0.44 -31.87 -1.88
C GLU A 25 -0.12 -30.50 -2.30
N LYS A 26 -0.93 -29.84 -1.44
CA LYS A 26 -1.55 -28.55 -1.74
C LYS A 26 -0.57 -27.40 -1.51
N LYS A 27 -0.42 -26.53 -2.51
CA LYS A 27 0.43 -25.36 -2.50
C LYS A 27 -0.40 -24.09 -2.50
N ILE A 28 -0.30 -23.31 -1.44
CA ILE A 28 -1.02 -22.06 -1.22
C ILE A 28 0.01 -20.93 -1.11
N LEU A 29 -0.05 -19.97 -2.01
CA LEU A 29 0.82 -18.80 -1.96
C LEU A 29 0.11 -17.68 -1.18
N LEU A 30 0.73 -17.19 -0.12
CA LEU A 30 0.28 -16.04 0.65
C LEU A 30 0.95 -14.81 0.06
N ASP A 31 0.19 -13.99 -0.64
CA ASP A 31 0.59 -12.89 -1.49
C ASP A 31 1.54 -13.29 -2.65
N CYS A 32 1.67 -12.39 -3.62
CA CYS A 32 2.48 -12.58 -4.81
C CYS A 32 2.98 -11.21 -5.31
N GLY A 33 3.83 -10.57 -4.50
CA GLY A 33 4.21 -9.18 -4.67
C GLY A 33 5.42 -8.93 -5.56
N LEU A 34 5.50 -7.75 -6.16
CA LEU A 34 6.69 -7.26 -6.86
C LEU A 34 7.74 -6.74 -5.89
N PHE A 35 9.00 -7.08 -6.14
CA PHE A 35 10.13 -6.36 -5.56
C PHE A 35 10.26 -4.98 -6.20
N GLN A 36 10.56 -3.97 -5.40
CA GLN A 36 10.65 -2.59 -5.83
C GLN A 36 11.94 -1.91 -5.36
N SER A 37 12.33 -0.81 -6.01
CA SER A 37 13.42 0.07 -5.59
C SER A 37 14.75 -0.66 -5.30
N ASN A 38 15.25 -0.51 -4.08
CA ASN A 38 16.54 -1.08 -3.68
C ASN A 38 16.54 -2.61 -3.59
N ASP A 39 15.39 -3.23 -3.35
CA ASP A 39 15.26 -4.68 -3.21
C ASP A 39 15.58 -5.40 -4.53
N LEU A 40 15.33 -4.75 -5.67
CA LEU A 40 15.71 -5.24 -6.99
C LEU A 40 17.24 -5.41 -7.21
N LYS A 41 18.06 -4.88 -6.31
CA LYS A 41 19.51 -5.13 -6.34
C LYS A 41 19.87 -6.54 -5.87
N SER A 42 19.04 -7.12 -5.03
CA SER A 42 19.26 -8.45 -4.42
C SER A 42 18.31 -9.51 -4.96
N TYR A 43 17.16 -9.10 -5.48
CA TYR A 43 16.07 -9.97 -5.94
C TYR A 43 15.67 -9.63 -7.37
N SER A 44 15.07 -10.59 -8.06
CA SER A 44 14.55 -10.40 -9.43
C SER A 44 13.07 -10.77 -9.50
N ASN A 45 12.29 -9.98 -10.23
CA ASN A 45 10.86 -10.20 -10.38
C ASN A 45 10.52 -11.32 -11.37
N ASP A 46 11.42 -11.68 -12.27
CA ASP A 46 11.27 -12.77 -13.23
C ASP A 46 11.63 -14.15 -12.65
N ILE A 47 12.25 -14.20 -11.46
CA ILE A 47 12.58 -15.44 -10.76
C ILE A 47 11.55 -15.69 -9.64
N LEU A 48 10.65 -16.65 -9.87
CA LEU A 48 9.53 -16.89 -8.95
C LEU A 48 9.85 -17.84 -7.79
N ASN A 49 10.88 -18.69 -7.91
CA ASN A 49 11.30 -19.70 -6.93
C ASN A 49 10.24 -20.76 -6.56
N VAL A 50 9.16 -20.80 -7.33
CA VAL A 50 8.11 -21.82 -7.33
C VAL A 50 7.57 -21.93 -8.77
N ASP A 51 7.22 -23.12 -9.23
CA ASP A 51 6.55 -23.26 -10.52
C ASP A 51 5.08 -22.81 -10.37
N PRO A 52 4.62 -21.78 -11.11
CA PRO A 52 3.23 -21.34 -11.05
C PRO A 52 2.20 -22.43 -11.31
N LYS A 53 2.54 -23.43 -12.14
CA LYS A 53 1.65 -24.53 -12.47
C LYS A 53 1.36 -25.49 -11.30
N GLU A 54 2.23 -25.47 -10.29
CA GLU A 54 2.09 -26.30 -9.10
C GLU A 54 1.33 -25.60 -7.97
N VAL A 55 1.05 -24.29 -8.09
CA VAL A 55 0.32 -23.54 -7.08
C VAL A 55 -1.17 -23.71 -7.27
N ASP A 56 -1.88 -24.13 -6.22
CA ASP A 56 -3.34 -24.33 -6.27
C ASP A 56 -4.11 -23.04 -6.00
N TYR A 57 -3.62 -22.22 -5.05
CA TYR A 57 -4.27 -20.98 -4.63
C TYR A 57 -3.25 -19.87 -4.36
N ILE A 58 -3.66 -18.65 -4.66
CA ILE A 58 -3.04 -17.44 -4.11
C ILE A 58 -4.05 -16.83 -3.14
N VAL A 59 -3.69 -16.68 -1.88
CA VAL A 59 -4.48 -15.94 -0.87
C VAL A 59 -3.89 -14.56 -0.77
N LEU A 60 -4.62 -13.57 -1.26
CA LEU A 60 -4.14 -12.19 -1.36
C LEU A 60 -4.66 -11.35 -0.19
N SER A 61 -3.75 -10.84 0.62
CA SER A 61 -4.07 -10.02 1.78
C SER A 61 -4.63 -8.65 1.38
N HIS A 62 -4.02 -7.98 0.41
CA HIS A 62 -4.46 -6.68 -0.07
C HIS A 62 -3.85 -6.31 -1.43
N SER A 63 -4.27 -5.18 -1.99
CA SER A 63 -4.02 -4.83 -3.39
C SER A 63 -2.71 -4.11 -3.68
N HIS A 64 -1.89 -3.71 -2.69
CA HIS A 64 -0.61 -3.07 -2.96
C HIS A 64 0.27 -3.93 -3.88
N VAL A 65 1.05 -3.28 -4.73
CA VAL A 65 1.82 -3.95 -5.79
C VAL A 65 2.93 -4.85 -5.24
N ASP A 66 3.47 -4.53 -4.08
CA ASP A 66 4.43 -5.37 -3.34
C ASP A 66 3.79 -6.60 -2.66
N HIS A 67 2.45 -6.76 -2.74
CA HIS A 67 1.68 -7.94 -2.34
C HIS A 67 0.97 -8.62 -3.50
N SER A 68 0.60 -7.91 -4.56
CA SER A 68 -0.20 -8.44 -5.67
C SER A 68 0.51 -8.44 -7.03
N GLY A 69 1.60 -7.68 -7.15
CA GLY A 69 2.11 -7.22 -8.43
C GLY A 69 2.73 -8.28 -9.35
N ARG A 70 3.02 -9.51 -8.88
CA ARG A 70 3.45 -10.62 -9.73
C ARG A 70 2.33 -11.58 -10.09
N ILE A 71 1.09 -11.36 -9.65
CA ILE A 71 -0.04 -12.22 -10.00
C ILE A 71 -0.23 -12.34 -11.53
N PRO A 72 -0.20 -11.24 -12.33
CA PRO A 72 -0.34 -11.37 -13.78
C PRO A 72 0.80 -12.19 -14.40
N LEU A 73 2.02 -12.08 -13.89
CA LEU A 73 3.16 -12.89 -14.33
C LEU A 73 2.94 -14.38 -14.05
N PHE A 74 2.35 -14.74 -12.89
CA PHE A 74 2.01 -16.13 -12.58
C PHE A 74 1.04 -16.71 -13.61
N PHE A 75 -0.01 -15.96 -13.99
CA PHE A 75 -0.94 -16.39 -15.06
C PHE A 75 -0.24 -16.53 -16.41
N LYS A 76 0.58 -15.56 -16.80
CA LYS A 76 1.38 -15.62 -18.03
C LYS A 76 2.28 -16.84 -18.10
N LEU A 77 2.79 -17.29 -16.96
CA LEU A 77 3.67 -18.47 -16.84
C LEU A 77 2.91 -19.78 -16.58
N GLY A 78 1.58 -19.76 -16.61
CA GLY A 78 0.75 -20.96 -16.63
C GLY A 78 0.08 -21.33 -15.31
N PHE A 79 -0.03 -20.41 -14.34
CA PHE A 79 -0.89 -20.61 -13.16
C PHE A 79 -2.34 -20.81 -13.60
N GLN A 80 -2.99 -21.84 -13.06
CA GLN A 80 -4.38 -22.21 -13.35
C GLN A 80 -5.26 -22.25 -12.09
N GLY A 81 -4.68 -21.89 -10.94
CA GLY A 81 -5.38 -21.87 -9.67
C GLY A 81 -6.30 -20.66 -9.51
N LYS A 82 -6.72 -20.43 -8.28
CA LYS A 82 -7.63 -19.32 -7.93
C LYS A 82 -6.88 -18.29 -7.06
N VAL A 83 -7.19 -17.02 -7.29
CA VAL A 83 -6.79 -15.94 -6.37
C VAL A 83 -7.98 -15.65 -5.44
N ILE A 84 -7.75 -15.76 -4.15
CA ILE A 84 -8.77 -15.57 -3.10
C ILE A 84 -8.47 -14.26 -2.39
N CYS A 85 -9.42 -13.32 -2.38
CA CYS A 85 -9.27 -12.01 -1.75
C CYS A 85 -10.62 -11.42 -1.36
N THR A 86 -10.63 -10.22 -0.77
CA THR A 86 -11.87 -9.45 -0.56
C THR A 86 -12.33 -8.79 -1.87
N GLU A 87 -13.61 -8.42 -1.94
CA GLU A 87 -14.15 -7.78 -3.15
C GLU A 87 -13.49 -6.43 -3.45
N PRO A 88 -13.29 -5.51 -2.47
CA PRO A 88 -12.57 -4.28 -2.74
C PRO A 88 -11.12 -4.51 -3.20
N THR A 89 -10.43 -5.51 -2.65
CA THR A 89 -9.07 -5.87 -3.07
C THR A 89 -9.00 -6.24 -4.55
N LYS A 90 -9.97 -7.04 -5.04
CA LYS A 90 -10.06 -7.38 -6.47
C LYS A 90 -10.23 -6.14 -7.35
N GLU A 91 -11.16 -5.25 -7.01
CA GLU A 91 -11.41 -4.06 -7.81
C GLU A 91 -10.20 -3.09 -7.80
N LEU A 92 -9.58 -2.90 -6.64
CA LEU A 92 -8.36 -2.11 -6.52
C LEU A 92 -7.20 -2.71 -7.33
N CYS A 93 -7.03 -4.04 -7.33
CA CYS A 93 -6.06 -4.73 -8.19
C CYS A 93 -6.31 -4.43 -9.68
N GLY A 94 -7.57 -4.30 -10.10
CA GLY A 94 -7.91 -3.92 -11.47
C GLY A 94 -7.31 -2.58 -11.91
N TYR A 95 -7.18 -1.64 -11.00
CA TYR A 95 -6.54 -0.34 -11.26
C TYR A 95 -5.02 -0.41 -11.07
N LEU A 96 -4.56 -0.95 -9.94
CA LEU A 96 -3.14 -0.91 -9.58
C LEU A 96 -2.28 -1.79 -10.48
N LEU A 97 -2.75 -2.99 -10.84
CA LEU A 97 -1.99 -3.90 -11.70
C LEU A 97 -1.93 -3.39 -13.15
N LYS A 98 -2.98 -2.74 -13.65
CA LYS A 98 -2.93 -2.08 -14.97
C LYS A 98 -1.98 -0.89 -14.97
N ASP A 99 -1.97 -0.08 -13.91
CA ASP A 99 -1.00 1.02 -13.78
C ASP A 99 0.43 0.48 -13.70
N ALA A 100 0.67 -0.59 -12.92
CA ALA A 100 1.97 -1.26 -12.86
C ALA A 100 2.40 -1.85 -14.21
N ALA A 101 1.50 -2.45 -14.98
CA ALA A 101 1.78 -2.94 -16.34
C ALA A 101 2.22 -1.81 -17.26
N ARG A 102 1.47 -0.68 -17.25
CA ARG A 102 1.80 0.49 -18.05
C ARG A 102 3.17 1.07 -17.70
N ILE A 103 3.47 1.24 -16.40
CA ILE A 103 4.77 1.74 -15.94
C ILE A 103 5.90 0.83 -16.44
N GLN A 104 5.77 -0.49 -16.30
CA GLN A 104 6.77 -1.45 -16.78
C GLN A 104 6.95 -1.39 -18.30
N GLN A 105 5.87 -1.22 -19.06
CA GLN A 105 5.96 -1.04 -20.53
C GLN A 105 6.70 0.24 -20.90
N GLU A 106 6.40 1.37 -20.24
CA GLU A 106 7.09 2.64 -20.45
C GLU A 106 8.59 2.54 -20.09
N GLU A 107 8.92 1.99 -18.92
CA GLU A 107 10.32 1.78 -18.48
C GLU A 107 11.08 0.88 -19.48
N THR A 108 10.48 -0.23 -19.89
CA THR A 108 11.05 -1.16 -20.86
C THR A 108 11.27 -0.48 -22.22
N TYR A 109 10.34 0.34 -22.67
CA TYR A 109 10.46 1.12 -23.89
C TYR A 109 11.67 2.08 -23.85
N PHE A 110 11.79 2.89 -22.79
CA PHE A 110 12.92 3.82 -22.64
C PHE A 110 14.25 3.11 -22.49
N GLU A 111 14.29 1.97 -21.79
CA GLU A 111 15.51 1.18 -21.68
C GLU A 111 15.91 0.59 -23.03
N ASN A 112 14.96 0.09 -23.82
CA ASN A 112 15.21 -0.42 -25.16
C ASN A 112 15.72 0.67 -26.12
N LEU A 113 15.22 1.91 -26.01
CA LEU A 113 15.78 3.04 -26.75
C LEU A 113 17.27 3.24 -26.42
N SER A 114 17.64 3.12 -25.16
CA SER A 114 19.03 3.24 -24.71
C SER A 114 19.94 2.10 -25.19
N ARG A 115 19.37 0.93 -25.49
CA ARG A 115 20.04 -0.29 -25.98
C ARG A 115 20.12 -0.36 -27.50
N HIS A 116 19.34 0.46 -28.21
CA HIS A 116 19.31 0.44 -29.67
C HIS A 116 20.70 0.67 -30.28
N GLY A 117 21.08 -0.15 -31.24
CA GLY A 117 22.39 -0.08 -31.89
C GLY A 117 23.55 -0.69 -31.11
N LYS A 118 23.36 -1.21 -29.90
CA LYS A 118 24.44 -1.81 -29.09
C LYS A 118 24.55 -3.33 -29.22
N GLY A 119 23.79 -3.98 -30.11
CA GLY A 119 23.82 -5.43 -30.30
C GLY A 119 23.27 -6.25 -29.12
N VAL A 120 22.56 -5.61 -28.19
CA VAL A 120 21.96 -6.25 -27.02
C VAL A 120 20.49 -6.58 -27.31
N LYS A 121 20.02 -7.75 -26.86
CA LYS A 121 18.61 -8.16 -27.01
C LYS A 121 17.67 -7.14 -26.34
N ALA A 122 16.58 -6.82 -27.02
CA ALA A 122 15.53 -6.00 -26.45
C ALA A 122 14.88 -6.70 -25.24
N LEU A 123 14.53 -5.93 -24.23
CA LEU A 123 13.79 -6.37 -23.06
C LEU A 123 12.28 -6.43 -23.38
N SER A 124 11.59 -7.29 -22.67
CA SER A 124 10.12 -7.32 -22.64
C SER A 124 9.64 -6.98 -21.22
N PRO A 125 8.48 -6.32 -21.05
CA PRO A 125 7.91 -6.16 -19.74
C PRO A 125 7.54 -7.53 -19.14
N LEU A 126 7.47 -7.62 -17.82
CA LEU A 126 7.08 -8.85 -17.13
C LEU A 126 5.72 -9.32 -17.61
N TYR A 127 4.77 -8.39 -17.72
CA TYR A 127 3.41 -8.60 -18.20
C TYR A 127 2.83 -7.29 -18.77
N ASP A 128 1.72 -7.37 -19.43
CA ASP A 128 0.98 -6.26 -20.00
C ASP A 128 -0.46 -6.18 -19.44
N GLU A 129 -1.27 -5.25 -19.95
CA GLU A 129 -2.65 -5.07 -19.49
C GLU A 129 -3.55 -6.27 -19.84
N GLU A 130 -3.28 -7.00 -20.92
CA GLU A 130 -4.04 -8.19 -21.30
C GLU A 130 -3.80 -9.33 -20.30
N ASP A 131 -2.54 -9.50 -19.87
CA ASP A 131 -2.17 -10.46 -18.82
C ASP A 131 -2.88 -10.13 -17.50
N VAL A 132 -3.03 -8.83 -17.16
CA VAL A 132 -3.78 -8.38 -15.98
C VAL A 132 -5.26 -8.73 -16.10
N GLU A 133 -5.89 -8.45 -17.25
CA GLU A 133 -7.32 -8.78 -17.48
C GLU A 133 -7.58 -10.29 -17.42
N LEU A 134 -6.65 -11.09 -17.91
CA LEU A 134 -6.73 -12.53 -17.81
C LEU A 134 -6.67 -12.99 -16.35
N ALA A 135 -5.70 -12.46 -15.58
CA ALA A 135 -5.54 -12.80 -14.18
C ALA A 135 -6.78 -12.45 -13.34
N LEU A 136 -7.36 -11.27 -13.55
CA LEU A 136 -8.55 -10.81 -12.80
C LEU A 136 -9.79 -11.70 -12.97
N LYS A 137 -9.89 -12.48 -14.04
CA LYS A 137 -10.98 -13.45 -14.24
C LYS A 137 -10.95 -14.60 -13.24
N SER A 138 -9.79 -14.87 -12.66
CA SER A 138 -9.57 -15.94 -11.69
C SER A 138 -9.53 -15.43 -10.22
N PHE A 139 -9.94 -14.20 -9.98
CA PHE A 139 -10.11 -13.65 -8.63
C PHE A 139 -11.50 -13.99 -8.11
N TYR A 140 -11.54 -14.74 -7.00
CA TYR A 140 -12.73 -15.13 -6.25
C TYR A 140 -12.79 -14.32 -4.97
N THR A 141 -13.90 -13.67 -4.72
CA THR A 141 -14.04 -12.70 -3.64
C THR A 141 -14.94 -13.20 -2.52
N TYR A 142 -14.58 -12.83 -1.28
CA TYR A 142 -15.26 -13.21 -0.06
C TYR A 142 -15.26 -12.03 0.92
N GLY A 143 -16.28 -11.98 1.77
CA GLY A 143 -16.37 -11.01 2.84
C GLY A 143 -15.46 -11.34 4.04
N TYR A 144 -15.35 -10.39 4.97
CA TYR A 144 -14.75 -10.70 6.25
C TYR A 144 -15.61 -11.67 7.04
N ASN A 145 -14.95 -12.51 7.85
CA ASN A 145 -15.57 -13.52 8.73
C ASN A 145 -16.27 -14.69 8.01
N GLU A 146 -16.13 -14.80 6.70
CA GLU A 146 -16.61 -15.95 5.95
C GLU A 146 -15.59 -17.09 5.95
N GLU A 147 -16.06 -18.34 6.14
CA GLU A 147 -15.20 -19.52 5.99
C GLU A 147 -15.05 -19.90 4.52
N ILE A 148 -13.82 -19.87 4.02
CA ILE A 148 -13.45 -20.17 2.65
C ILE A 148 -12.75 -21.53 2.60
N LEU A 149 -13.32 -22.51 1.91
CA LEU A 149 -12.72 -23.83 1.77
C LEU A 149 -11.73 -23.86 0.58
N LEU A 150 -10.45 -24.15 0.86
CA LEU A 150 -9.41 -24.29 -0.17
C LEU A 150 -9.14 -25.76 -0.54
N GLY A 151 -9.92 -26.68 0.00
CA GLY A 151 -9.80 -28.11 -0.20
C GLY A 151 -10.16 -28.87 1.07
N GLU A 152 -9.95 -30.18 1.08
CA GLU A 152 -10.24 -30.99 2.25
C GLU A 152 -9.34 -30.60 3.42
N GLY A 153 -9.95 -30.17 4.52
CA GLY A 153 -9.23 -29.83 5.74
C GLY A 153 -8.46 -28.51 5.73
N ILE A 154 -8.65 -27.63 4.74
CA ILE A 154 -8.01 -26.31 4.71
C ILE A 154 -9.07 -25.25 4.56
N LYS A 155 -9.09 -24.29 5.50
CA LYS A 155 -9.98 -23.14 5.49
C LYS A 155 -9.18 -21.83 5.60
N VAL A 156 -9.71 -20.77 5.03
CA VAL A 156 -9.23 -19.39 5.21
C VAL A 156 -10.38 -18.52 5.69
N ILE A 157 -10.11 -17.59 6.60
CA ILE A 157 -11.04 -16.57 7.05
C ILE A 157 -10.30 -15.23 6.96
N PHE A 158 -10.91 -14.26 6.29
CA PHE A 158 -10.39 -12.89 6.25
C PHE A 158 -10.88 -12.09 7.46
N ARG A 159 -9.96 -11.35 8.09
CA ARG A 159 -10.23 -10.39 9.15
C ARG A 159 -9.75 -9.02 8.72
N ASP A 160 -10.44 -7.97 9.16
CA ASP A 160 -10.06 -6.61 8.78
C ASP A 160 -8.65 -6.27 9.28
N ALA A 161 -7.74 -5.94 8.37
CA ALA A 161 -6.38 -5.51 8.70
C ALA A 161 -6.26 -4.00 8.94
N GLY A 162 -7.28 -3.21 8.60
CA GLY A 162 -7.32 -1.76 8.81
C GLY A 162 -6.25 -0.97 8.05
N HIS A 163 -5.54 -1.59 7.10
CA HIS A 163 -4.42 -0.97 6.39
C HIS A 163 -4.88 -0.12 5.19
N ILE A 164 -5.59 -0.74 4.25
CA ILE A 164 -6.27 -0.09 3.12
C ILE A 164 -7.64 -0.73 2.93
N LEU A 165 -8.48 -0.13 2.09
CA LEU A 165 -9.81 -0.67 1.80
C LEU A 165 -9.73 -2.14 1.35
N GLY A 166 -10.43 -3.02 2.06
CA GLY A 166 -10.48 -4.45 1.77
C GLY A 166 -9.23 -5.25 2.21
N SER A 167 -8.25 -4.63 2.88
CA SER A 167 -7.08 -5.35 3.39
C SER A 167 -7.45 -6.38 4.44
N ALA A 168 -6.82 -7.55 4.40
CA ALA A 168 -7.17 -8.66 5.25
C ALA A 168 -5.98 -9.29 5.97
N ILE A 169 -6.19 -9.58 7.25
CA ILE A 169 -5.43 -10.60 7.97
C ILE A 169 -6.02 -11.95 7.57
N CYS A 170 -5.17 -12.90 7.16
CA CYS A 170 -5.60 -14.21 6.71
C CYS A 170 -5.42 -15.23 7.85
N GLU A 171 -6.52 -15.71 8.44
CA GLU A 171 -6.50 -16.88 9.33
C GLU A 171 -6.59 -18.15 8.49
N ILE A 172 -5.55 -18.98 8.51
CA ILE A 172 -5.50 -20.25 7.78
C ILE A 172 -5.62 -21.38 8.81
N LEU A 173 -6.68 -22.17 8.68
CA LEU A 173 -6.97 -23.31 9.55
C LEU A 173 -6.71 -24.58 8.75
N ILE A 174 -5.84 -25.43 9.28
CA ILE A 174 -5.43 -26.69 8.66
C ILE A 174 -5.79 -27.83 9.62
N LYS A 175 -6.69 -28.72 9.18
CA LYS A 175 -7.13 -29.86 9.96
C LYS A 175 -5.96 -30.86 10.14
N ASN A 176 -5.55 -31.10 11.37
CA ASN A 176 -4.52 -32.08 11.71
C ASN A 176 -5.13 -33.48 11.87
N CYS A 177 -4.32 -34.49 12.20
CA CYS A 177 -4.81 -35.83 12.52
C CYS A 177 -5.80 -35.73 13.68
N GLY A 178 -6.98 -36.33 13.51
CA GLY A 178 -8.08 -36.22 14.45
C GLY A 178 -8.94 -34.98 14.26
N GLU A 179 -9.36 -34.33 15.35
CA GLU A 179 -10.22 -33.14 15.34
C GLU A 179 -9.47 -31.84 15.57
N SER A 180 -8.15 -31.88 15.76
CA SER A 180 -7.34 -30.68 16.04
C SER A 180 -7.08 -29.87 14.76
N TRP A 181 -6.90 -28.56 14.92
CA TRP A 181 -6.57 -27.63 13.86
C TRP A 181 -5.25 -26.92 14.14
N VAL A 182 -4.37 -26.87 13.15
CA VAL A 182 -3.22 -25.97 13.12
C VAL A 182 -3.69 -24.62 12.61
N LYS A 183 -3.42 -23.54 13.33
CA LYS A 183 -3.83 -22.19 12.97
C LYS A 183 -2.63 -21.34 12.63
N LEU A 184 -2.52 -20.93 11.36
CA LEU A 184 -1.54 -19.97 10.89
C LEU A 184 -2.23 -18.63 10.64
N ILE A 185 -1.70 -17.55 11.20
CA ILE A 185 -2.13 -16.19 10.89
C ILE A 185 -1.08 -15.54 10.00
N TYR A 186 -1.50 -14.99 8.87
CA TYR A 186 -0.72 -14.10 8.04
C TYR A 186 -1.34 -12.71 8.07
N THR A 187 -0.58 -11.73 8.55
CA THR A 187 -1.13 -10.39 8.77
C THR A 187 -1.31 -9.58 7.49
N GLY A 188 -0.60 -9.94 6.42
CA GLY A 188 -0.37 -8.92 5.39
C GLY A 188 0.24 -7.69 6.07
N ASP A 189 -0.23 -6.51 5.70
CA ASP A 189 0.12 -5.27 6.36
C ASP A 189 -0.95 -4.88 7.37
N ILE A 190 -0.53 -4.52 8.58
CA ILE A 190 -1.43 -4.09 9.66
C ILE A 190 -1.59 -2.58 9.65
N GLY A 191 -2.83 -2.13 9.67
CA GLY A 191 -3.18 -0.72 9.72
C GLY A 191 -2.79 -0.02 11.01
N ASN A 192 -2.49 1.27 10.91
CA ASN A 192 -2.36 2.11 12.08
C ASN A 192 -3.73 2.31 12.74
N ILE A 193 -3.74 2.44 14.07
CA ILE A 193 -4.98 2.66 14.84
C ILE A 193 -5.47 4.12 14.73
N ASN A 194 -6.78 4.31 14.89
CA ASN A 194 -7.42 5.63 14.90
C ASN A 194 -7.22 6.44 13.61
N ARG A 195 -7.10 5.75 12.49
CA ARG A 195 -7.15 6.39 11.17
C ARG A 195 -8.59 6.73 10.80
N ASP A 196 -8.72 7.63 9.85
CA ASP A 196 -10.02 7.99 9.31
C ASP A 196 -10.48 6.99 8.24
N ILE A 197 -11.77 6.93 8.01
CA ILE A 197 -12.46 6.14 6.98
C ILE A 197 -12.53 4.65 7.31
N LEU A 198 -11.38 4.02 7.64
CA LEU A 198 -11.29 2.56 7.80
C LEU A 198 -11.33 2.15 9.28
N ASN A 199 -11.80 0.94 9.54
CA ASN A 199 -11.77 0.36 10.87
C ASN A 199 -10.33 0.12 11.36
N ASN A 200 -10.17 0.01 12.67
CA ASN A 200 -8.92 -0.48 13.25
C ASN A 200 -8.73 -1.98 12.93
N PRO A 201 -7.48 -2.48 12.89
CA PRO A 201 -7.21 -3.90 12.73
C PRO A 201 -7.97 -4.76 13.74
N GLU A 202 -8.55 -5.86 13.28
CA GLU A 202 -9.23 -6.83 14.15
C GLU A 202 -8.21 -7.46 15.12
N LYS A 203 -8.62 -7.58 16.39
CA LYS A 203 -7.78 -8.06 17.50
C LYS A 203 -8.31 -9.36 18.07
N GLU A 204 -7.61 -9.87 19.08
CA GLU A 204 -8.01 -11.05 19.86
C GLU A 204 -8.09 -12.33 18.99
N LEU A 205 -7.29 -12.41 17.93
CA LEU A 205 -7.17 -13.59 17.11
C LEU A 205 -6.41 -14.70 17.86
N GLN A 206 -6.58 -15.93 17.42
CA GLN A 206 -5.88 -17.09 17.97
C GLN A 206 -5.12 -17.81 16.86
N GLY A 207 -3.80 -17.98 17.01
CA GLY A 207 -2.98 -18.70 16.05
C GLY A 207 -1.83 -19.42 16.72
N ASP A 208 -1.50 -20.62 16.24
CA ASP A 208 -0.31 -21.37 16.65
C ASP A 208 0.96 -20.76 16.08
N PHE A 209 0.87 -20.26 14.84
CA PHE A 209 1.95 -19.63 14.11
C PHE A 209 1.48 -18.28 13.58
N LEU A 210 2.42 -17.32 13.51
CA LEU A 210 2.17 -15.97 13.06
C LEU A 210 3.23 -15.54 12.06
N ILE A 211 2.82 -15.09 10.87
CA ILE A 211 3.64 -14.31 9.94
C ILE A 211 3.22 -12.85 10.09
N LEU A 212 4.14 -11.99 10.53
CA LEU A 212 3.86 -10.63 10.96
C LEU A 212 4.76 -9.63 10.23
N GLU A 213 4.16 -8.55 9.71
CA GLU A 213 4.89 -7.40 9.19
C GLU A 213 5.71 -6.68 10.27
N SER A 214 6.73 -5.94 9.85
CA SER A 214 7.59 -5.19 10.76
C SER A 214 8.12 -3.87 10.15
N THR A 215 7.35 -3.25 9.27
CA THR A 215 7.73 -2.04 8.52
C THR A 215 8.22 -0.91 9.42
N TYR A 216 7.51 -0.62 10.50
CA TYR A 216 7.87 0.41 11.49
C TYR A 216 8.23 -0.16 12.86
N GLY A 217 8.88 -1.33 12.88
CA GLY A 217 9.27 -2.00 14.11
C GLY A 217 10.27 -1.26 15.01
N ASP A 218 10.87 -0.17 14.56
CA ASP A 218 11.79 0.67 15.36
C ASP A 218 11.21 2.05 15.69
N LYS A 219 10.11 2.49 15.07
CA LYS A 219 9.58 3.84 15.15
C LYS A 219 8.23 3.89 15.86
N MET A 220 8.03 5.00 16.53
CA MET A 220 6.72 5.44 17.01
C MET A 220 6.23 6.54 16.09
N HIS A 221 4.96 6.47 15.68
CA HIS A 221 4.35 7.61 15.02
C HIS A 221 4.14 8.72 16.03
N GLU A 222 4.44 9.95 15.65
CA GLU A 222 4.19 11.09 16.53
C GLU A 222 2.67 11.27 16.70
N GLU A 223 2.21 11.31 17.95
CA GLU A 223 0.84 11.69 18.30
C GLU A 223 0.62 13.18 18.01
N LYS A 224 0.64 13.57 16.75
CA LYS A 224 0.29 14.93 16.32
C LYS A 224 -1.15 14.95 15.85
N ASP A 225 -1.84 16.02 16.16
CA ASP A 225 -3.15 16.30 15.58
C ASP A 225 -2.96 16.63 14.07
N ASN A 226 -3.10 15.61 13.24
CA ASN A 226 -2.96 15.73 11.79
C ASN A 226 -4.01 16.68 11.20
N TYR A 227 -5.20 16.76 11.81
CA TYR A 227 -6.24 17.71 11.41
C TYR A 227 -5.81 19.14 11.66
N ALA A 228 -5.38 19.46 12.89
CA ALA A 228 -4.90 20.81 13.22
C ALA A 228 -3.74 21.23 12.32
N LYS A 229 -2.78 20.33 12.09
CA LYS A 229 -1.61 20.61 11.26
C LYS A 229 -1.97 20.83 9.78
N LEU A 230 -2.83 19.98 9.20
CA LEU A 230 -3.26 20.16 7.82
C LEU A 230 -4.08 21.44 7.67
N LEU A 231 -4.97 21.72 8.62
CA LEU A 231 -5.79 22.93 8.62
C LEU A 231 -4.92 24.20 8.68
N GLU A 232 -3.89 24.22 9.55
CA GLU A 232 -2.93 25.34 9.66
C GLU A 232 -2.23 25.57 8.31
N ILE A 233 -1.70 24.51 7.69
CA ILE A 233 -1.02 24.59 6.39
C ILE A 233 -1.97 25.10 5.29
N VAL A 234 -3.20 24.59 5.24
CA VAL A 234 -4.19 25.01 4.26
C VAL A 234 -4.53 26.48 4.45
N LYS A 235 -4.78 26.93 5.69
CA LYS A 235 -5.08 28.33 5.97
C LYS A 235 -3.91 29.26 5.59
N ASP A 236 -2.68 28.91 5.94
CA ASP A 236 -1.50 29.71 5.61
C ASP A 236 -1.34 29.93 4.09
N ILE A 237 -1.62 28.91 3.29
CA ILE A 237 -1.57 29.02 1.82
C ILE A 237 -2.78 29.78 1.24
N MET A 238 -3.97 29.55 1.77
CA MET A 238 -5.19 30.20 1.27
C MET A 238 -5.23 31.69 1.59
N GLU A 239 -4.75 32.11 2.76
CA GLU A 239 -4.58 33.52 3.15
C GLU A 239 -3.58 34.23 2.24
N GLY A 240 -2.52 33.55 1.83
CA GLY A 240 -1.55 34.05 0.85
C GLY A 240 -2.05 34.06 -0.60
N ASN A 241 -3.27 33.61 -0.87
CA ASN A 241 -3.81 33.41 -2.23
C ASN A 241 -2.92 32.49 -3.10
N GLY A 242 -2.23 31.54 -2.49
CA GLY A 242 -1.37 30.56 -3.16
C GLY A 242 -2.09 29.29 -3.57
N ASN A 243 -1.31 28.35 -4.11
CA ASN A 243 -1.70 26.95 -4.34
C ASN A 243 -0.91 26.04 -3.41
N LEU A 244 -1.56 25.02 -2.86
CA LEU A 244 -0.94 23.94 -2.11
C LEU A 244 -0.84 22.69 -2.97
N ILE A 245 0.37 22.20 -3.22
CA ILE A 245 0.62 20.97 -3.96
C ILE A 245 0.83 19.84 -2.94
N ILE A 246 0.06 18.75 -3.07
CA ILE A 246 0.15 17.59 -2.17
C ILE A 246 0.44 16.33 -3.00
N PRO A 247 1.72 15.96 -3.16
CA PRO A 247 2.07 14.67 -3.74
C PRO A 247 1.79 13.55 -2.74
N CYS A 248 0.98 12.56 -3.15
CA CYS A 248 0.65 11.42 -2.29
C CYS A 248 0.27 10.19 -3.11
N PHE A 249 0.22 9.02 -2.44
CA PHE A 249 -0.22 7.79 -3.09
C PHE A 249 -1.69 7.84 -3.50
N SER A 250 -2.02 7.25 -4.65
CA SER A 250 -3.38 7.21 -5.19
C SER A 250 -4.35 6.45 -4.30
N LEU A 251 -3.86 5.43 -3.60
CA LEU A 251 -4.63 4.57 -2.71
C LEU A 251 -4.33 4.88 -1.24
N GLY A 252 -5.37 5.04 -0.45
CA GLY A 252 -5.36 5.29 0.98
C GLY A 252 -5.10 6.77 1.31
N ARG A 253 -3.90 7.28 1.09
CA ARG A 253 -3.49 8.63 1.46
C ARG A 253 -4.31 9.74 0.78
N THR A 254 -4.61 9.59 -0.49
CA THR A 254 -5.47 10.55 -1.22
C THR A 254 -6.84 10.63 -0.58
N GLN A 255 -7.46 9.49 -0.25
CA GLN A 255 -8.79 9.45 0.34
C GLN A 255 -8.81 10.03 1.75
N GLU A 256 -7.78 9.77 2.58
CA GLU A 256 -7.65 10.39 3.91
C GLU A 256 -7.57 11.92 3.82
N ILE A 257 -6.75 12.45 2.89
CA ILE A 257 -6.63 13.90 2.71
C ILE A 257 -7.96 14.49 2.23
N ILE A 258 -8.68 13.83 1.30
CA ILE A 258 -10.01 14.26 0.85
C ILE A 258 -10.97 14.31 2.05
N TYR A 259 -11.00 13.28 2.89
CA TYR A 259 -11.83 13.20 4.08
C TYR A 259 -11.57 14.35 5.07
N MET A 260 -10.30 14.62 5.35
CA MET A 260 -9.91 15.74 6.21
C MET A 260 -10.31 17.09 5.61
N LEU A 261 -10.09 17.30 4.31
CA LEU A 261 -10.47 18.52 3.60
C LEU A 261 -11.99 18.69 3.56
N ASN A 262 -12.75 17.60 3.40
CA ASN A 262 -14.20 17.63 3.51
C ASN A 262 -14.63 18.24 4.84
N SER A 263 -14.09 17.73 5.94
CA SER A 263 -14.45 18.24 7.29
C SER A 263 -14.13 19.74 7.46
N PHE A 264 -13.06 20.26 6.89
CA PHE A 264 -12.69 21.68 6.98
C PHE A 264 -13.60 22.57 6.14
N ILE A 265 -14.00 22.11 4.95
CA ILE A 265 -14.84 22.87 4.02
C ILE A 265 -16.29 22.86 4.51
N GLU A 266 -16.82 21.71 4.90
CA GLU A 266 -18.19 21.55 5.42
C GLU A 266 -18.40 22.31 6.73
N SER A 267 -17.41 22.31 7.63
CA SER A 267 -17.46 23.10 8.87
C SER A 267 -17.23 24.62 8.65
N GLY A 268 -16.95 25.06 7.41
CA GLY A 268 -16.68 26.45 7.09
C GLY A 268 -15.31 26.99 7.55
N GLN A 269 -14.42 26.14 8.05
CA GLN A 269 -13.08 26.53 8.48
C GLN A 269 -12.17 26.92 7.30
N VAL A 270 -12.45 26.37 6.12
CA VAL A 270 -11.80 26.71 4.82
C VAL A 270 -12.89 27.07 3.82
N GLN A 271 -12.80 28.25 3.20
CA GLN A 271 -13.78 28.74 2.24
C GLN A 271 -13.10 29.26 0.96
N GLY A 272 -13.83 29.19 -0.16
CA GLY A 272 -13.37 29.75 -1.43
C GLY A 272 -12.15 29.04 -2.01
N CYS A 273 -11.95 27.78 -1.68
CA CYS A 273 -10.88 26.91 -2.16
C CYS A 273 -11.43 25.85 -3.11
N ASN A 274 -10.72 25.59 -4.21
CA ASN A 274 -10.96 24.43 -5.05
C ASN A 274 -9.91 23.34 -4.74
N VAL A 275 -10.34 22.09 -4.78
CA VAL A 275 -9.48 20.92 -4.60
C VAL A 275 -9.47 20.11 -5.90
N TYR A 276 -8.32 19.88 -6.45
CA TYR A 276 -8.14 19.10 -7.68
C TYR A 276 -7.38 17.82 -7.39
N ILE A 277 -7.94 16.70 -7.82
CA ILE A 277 -7.27 15.40 -7.81
C ILE A 277 -6.71 15.16 -9.21
N ASP A 278 -5.44 15.53 -9.42
CA ASP A 278 -4.77 15.39 -10.73
C ASP A 278 -4.18 14.00 -10.91
N SER A 279 -5.06 12.99 -10.86
CA SER A 279 -4.74 11.59 -11.05
C SER A 279 -5.97 10.78 -11.45
N PRO A 280 -6.05 10.27 -12.70
CA PRO A 280 -7.12 9.35 -13.08
C PRO A 280 -7.16 8.07 -12.23
N LEU A 281 -5.99 7.57 -11.84
CA LEU A 281 -5.90 6.41 -10.94
C LEU A 281 -6.54 6.70 -9.58
N ALA A 282 -6.22 7.84 -8.95
CA ALA A 282 -6.80 8.22 -7.67
C ALA A 282 -8.31 8.50 -7.79
N ALA A 283 -8.76 9.05 -8.91
CA ALA A 283 -10.18 9.25 -9.20
C ALA A 283 -10.92 7.90 -9.22
N GLY A 284 -10.44 6.94 -9.99
CA GLY A 284 -11.04 5.59 -10.05
C GLY A 284 -11.03 4.87 -8.69
N ILE A 285 -9.92 4.94 -7.97
CA ILE A 285 -9.80 4.35 -6.62
C ILE A 285 -10.81 5.00 -5.65
N THR A 286 -10.99 6.33 -5.71
CA THR A 286 -11.98 7.01 -4.84
C THR A 286 -13.41 6.56 -5.13
N GLN A 287 -13.75 6.24 -6.39
CA GLN A 287 -15.06 5.65 -6.71
C GLN A 287 -15.22 4.25 -6.11
N ILE A 288 -14.14 3.46 -6.04
CA ILE A 288 -14.19 2.15 -5.35
C ILE A 288 -14.46 2.36 -3.86
N PHE A 289 -13.77 3.31 -3.19
CA PHE A 289 -14.07 3.63 -1.79
C PHE A 289 -15.54 3.95 -1.58
N ARG A 290 -16.12 4.79 -2.41
CA ARG A 290 -17.54 5.17 -2.35
C ARG A 290 -18.51 4.01 -2.63
N LYS A 291 -18.06 2.97 -3.33
CA LYS A 291 -18.85 1.76 -3.60
C LYS A 291 -18.92 0.82 -2.39
N TYR A 292 -17.87 0.81 -1.55
CA TYR A 292 -17.71 -0.14 -0.45
C TYR A 292 -17.76 0.54 0.92
N GLU A 293 -18.80 1.35 1.15
CA GLU A 293 -19.04 2.10 2.41
C GLU A 293 -19.19 1.18 3.63
N GLU A 294 -19.57 -0.08 3.43
CA GLU A 294 -19.68 -1.08 4.49
C GLU A 294 -18.34 -1.44 5.14
N TYR A 295 -17.22 -1.13 4.49
CA TYR A 295 -15.88 -1.29 5.06
C TYR A 295 -15.43 -0.07 5.89
N PHE A 296 -16.21 1.00 5.91
CA PHE A 296 -15.85 2.22 6.61
C PHE A 296 -16.02 2.09 8.13
N ASP A 297 -15.35 2.95 8.86
CA ASP A 297 -15.47 3.07 10.29
C ASP A 297 -16.83 3.67 10.70
N LYS A 298 -17.11 3.64 12.01
CA LYS A 298 -18.38 4.16 12.53
C LYS A 298 -18.56 5.66 12.29
N LYS A 299 -17.47 6.44 12.23
CA LYS A 299 -17.54 7.90 12.04
C LYS A 299 -17.91 8.22 10.58
N ALA A 300 -17.22 7.60 9.62
CA ALA A 300 -17.53 7.80 8.21
C ALA A 300 -18.94 7.30 7.87
N LYS A 301 -19.35 6.14 8.37
CA LYS A 301 -20.75 5.64 8.23
C LYS A 301 -21.80 6.61 8.78
N ALA A 302 -21.52 7.21 9.94
CA ALA A 302 -22.45 8.17 10.52
C ALA A 302 -22.61 9.47 9.70
N LEU A 303 -21.61 9.85 8.90
CA LEU A 303 -21.74 10.95 7.93
C LEU A 303 -22.65 10.53 6.77
N ILE A 304 -22.44 9.35 6.21
CA ILE A 304 -23.24 8.81 5.11
C ILE A 304 -24.70 8.64 5.52
N GLU A 305 -24.99 8.13 6.71
CA GLU A 305 -26.34 8.00 7.25
C GLU A 305 -27.06 9.37 7.39
N LYS A 306 -26.31 10.46 7.52
CA LYS A 306 -26.85 11.84 7.53
C LYS A 306 -27.02 12.43 6.11
N GLY A 307 -26.68 11.66 5.07
CA GLY A 307 -26.74 12.10 3.67
C GLY A 307 -25.52 12.88 3.20
N ASP A 308 -24.41 12.84 3.94
CA ASP A 308 -23.13 13.41 3.56
C ASP A 308 -22.24 12.35 2.89
N ASP A 309 -21.50 12.74 1.84
CA ASP A 309 -20.51 11.90 1.21
C ASP A 309 -19.10 12.36 1.66
N PRO A 310 -18.47 11.64 2.60
CA PRO A 310 -17.22 12.08 3.20
C PRO A 310 -16.05 12.16 2.21
N LEU A 311 -16.19 11.64 0.99
CA LEU A 311 -15.21 11.69 -0.08
C LEU A 311 -15.63 12.59 -1.24
N ASN A 312 -16.63 13.48 -1.01
CA ASN A 312 -17.08 14.46 -1.98
C ASN A 312 -17.59 15.73 -1.28
N PHE A 313 -17.27 16.87 -1.84
CA PHE A 313 -17.74 18.18 -1.34
C PHE A 313 -17.72 19.21 -2.47
N LYS A 314 -18.41 20.32 -2.24
CA LYS A 314 -18.46 21.42 -3.20
C LYS A 314 -17.06 22.00 -3.44
N GLY A 315 -16.58 21.97 -4.68
CA GLY A 315 -15.25 22.45 -5.06
C GLY A 315 -14.20 21.35 -5.18
N LEU A 316 -14.56 20.07 -4.98
CA LEU A 316 -13.71 18.93 -5.30
C LEU A 316 -13.88 18.57 -6.78
N HIS A 317 -12.76 18.45 -7.49
CA HIS A 317 -12.71 18.16 -8.94
C HIS A 317 -11.75 17.01 -9.22
N PHE A 318 -12.23 15.98 -9.87
CA PHE A 318 -11.42 14.84 -10.33
C PHE A 318 -11.00 15.05 -11.78
N VAL A 319 -9.73 14.78 -12.08
CA VAL A 319 -9.17 14.85 -13.43
C VAL A 319 -9.16 13.45 -14.02
N GLU A 320 -10.01 13.25 -15.02
CA GLU A 320 -10.17 11.94 -15.66
C GLU A 320 -9.28 11.78 -16.90
N ASN A 321 -8.85 12.90 -17.52
CA ASN A 321 -8.07 12.87 -18.75
C ASN A 321 -6.91 13.89 -18.75
N SER A 322 -6.03 13.78 -19.75
CA SER A 322 -4.84 14.62 -19.86
C SER A 322 -5.14 16.09 -20.15
N ASP A 323 -6.24 16.40 -20.86
CA ASP A 323 -6.54 17.78 -21.27
C ASP A 323 -7.10 18.59 -20.11
N ASP A 324 -7.89 17.97 -19.23
CA ASP A 324 -8.30 18.61 -17.98
C ASP A 324 -7.10 18.84 -17.05
N GLY A 325 -6.15 17.91 -16.99
CA GLY A 325 -4.90 18.09 -16.25
C GLY A 325 -4.11 19.32 -16.72
N LYS A 326 -4.06 19.58 -18.01
CA LYS A 326 -3.39 20.79 -18.57
C LYS A 326 -4.05 22.09 -18.11
N LYS A 327 -5.36 22.11 -17.90
CA LYS A 327 -6.09 23.29 -17.39
C LYS A 327 -5.67 23.61 -15.96
N ILE A 328 -5.41 22.60 -15.13
CA ILE A 328 -4.99 22.78 -13.73
C ILE A 328 -3.61 23.46 -13.65
N TYR A 329 -2.70 23.20 -14.60
CA TYR A 329 -1.41 23.91 -14.64
C TYR A 329 -1.53 25.44 -14.76
N GLN A 330 -2.68 25.94 -15.20
CA GLN A 330 -2.97 27.38 -15.36
C GLN A 330 -3.64 27.98 -14.11
N VAL A 331 -4.03 27.16 -13.12
CA VAL A 331 -4.67 27.65 -11.90
C VAL A 331 -3.67 28.46 -11.07
N LYS A 332 -4.05 29.71 -10.77
CA LYS A 332 -3.13 30.69 -10.18
C LYS A 332 -3.26 30.86 -8.69
N SER A 333 -4.39 30.51 -8.08
CA SER A 333 -4.61 30.85 -6.67
C SER A 333 -5.68 29.99 -6.00
N LYS A 334 -5.64 29.96 -4.67
CA LYS A 334 -6.66 29.38 -3.78
C LYS A 334 -7.06 27.95 -4.15
N SER A 335 -6.07 27.12 -4.46
CA SER A 335 -6.34 25.75 -4.84
C SER A 335 -5.41 24.77 -4.12
N ILE A 336 -5.98 23.63 -3.78
CA ILE A 336 -5.24 22.46 -3.32
C ILE A 336 -5.17 21.49 -4.49
N ILE A 337 -3.97 21.04 -4.85
CA ILE A 337 -3.76 20.15 -5.98
C ILE A 337 -3.11 18.88 -5.45
N ILE A 338 -3.88 17.80 -5.39
CA ILE A 338 -3.42 16.47 -4.99
C ILE A 338 -2.95 15.73 -6.25
N VAL A 339 -1.70 15.30 -6.25
CA VAL A 339 -1.06 14.66 -7.40
C VAL A 339 -0.60 13.26 -7.00
N ALA A 340 -0.99 12.25 -7.76
CA ALA A 340 -0.56 10.89 -7.48
C ALA A 340 0.95 10.69 -7.63
N GLY A 341 1.54 9.97 -6.69
CA GLY A 341 2.95 9.62 -6.65
C GLY A 341 3.78 10.41 -5.65
N GLY A 342 5.08 10.11 -5.62
CA GLY A 342 6.05 10.79 -4.79
C GLY A 342 6.56 12.10 -5.42
N VAL A 343 7.45 12.79 -4.71
CA VAL A 343 8.14 14.00 -5.22
C VAL A 343 9.35 13.56 -6.05
N TYR A 344 9.16 13.38 -7.34
CA TYR A 344 10.19 12.91 -8.28
C TYR A 344 10.31 13.80 -9.54
N ASP A 345 11.31 13.52 -10.37
CA ASP A 345 11.64 14.29 -11.58
C ASP A 345 10.87 13.78 -12.81
N GLY A 346 9.56 13.76 -12.74
CA GLY A 346 8.75 13.27 -13.87
C GLY A 346 7.26 13.44 -13.66
N GLY A 347 6.50 13.08 -14.69
CA GLY A 347 5.05 13.07 -14.66
C GLY A 347 4.40 14.42 -14.37
N ARG A 348 3.18 14.35 -13.86
CA ARG A 348 2.35 15.52 -13.55
C ARG A 348 2.93 16.36 -12.41
N ILE A 349 3.52 15.72 -11.40
CA ILE A 349 4.09 16.42 -10.23
C ILE A 349 5.21 17.40 -10.60
N ALA A 350 6.09 17.05 -11.55
CA ALA A 350 7.15 17.92 -12.01
C ALA A 350 6.59 19.24 -12.59
N ASN A 351 5.49 19.18 -13.35
CA ASN A 351 4.83 20.35 -13.89
C ASN A 351 4.23 21.25 -12.80
N HIS A 352 3.56 20.65 -11.81
CA HIS A 352 3.02 21.40 -10.68
C HIS A 352 4.11 22.07 -9.85
N LEU A 353 5.21 21.38 -9.58
CA LEU A 353 6.35 21.94 -8.87
C LEU A 353 7.00 23.08 -9.64
N ARG A 354 7.19 22.92 -10.97
CA ARG A 354 7.73 23.97 -11.85
C ARG A 354 6.89 25.25 -11.81
N ASN A 355 5.56 25.11 -11.83
CA ASN A 355 4.64 26.24 -11.89
C ASN A 355 4.41 26.93 -10.55
N ASN A 356 4.63 26.23 -9.42
CA ASN A 356 4.25 26.74 -8.10
C ASN A 356 5.43 27.03 -7.19
N LEU A 357 6.54 26.26 -7.22
CA LEU A 357 7.69 26.50 -6.33
C LEU A 357 8.39 27.87 -6.49
N PRO A 358 8.43 28.52 -7.69
CA PRO A 358 8.97 29.86 -7.83
C PRO A 358 8.12 30.96 -7.18
N ARG A 359 6.91 30.64 -6.73
CA ARG A 359 5.92 31.57 -6.21
C ARG A 359 5.90 31.50 -4.67
N PRO A 360 6.23 32.61 -3.96
CA PRO A 360 6.37 32.59 -2.50
C PRO A 360 5.05 32.35 -1.75
N GLU A 361 3.91 32.66 -2.35
CA GLU A 361 2.59 32.39 -1.81
C GLU A 361 2.16 30.93 -1.91
N CYS A 362 2.80 30.12 -2.76
CA CYS A 362 2.49 28.70 -2.94
C CYS A 362 3.29 27.82 -1.98
N GLY A 363 2.82 26.56 -1.84
CA GLY A 363 3.52 25.58 -1.01
C GLY A 363 3.42 24.17 -1.55
N VAL A 364 4.30 23.32 -1.04
CA VAL A 364 4.25 21.87 -1.22
C VAL A 364 4.19 21.20 0.15
N LEU A 365 3.22 20.29 0.32
CA LEU A 365 3.09 19.44 1.51
C LEU A 365 3.57 18.03 1.18
N ILE A 366 4.66 17.63 1.78
CA ILE A 366 5.23 16.27 1.67
C ILE A 366 4.65 15.41 2.78
N THR A 367 3.98 14.30 2.41
CA THR A 367 3.23 13.44 3.33
C THR A 367 3.83 12.02 3.46
N SER A 368 4.97 11.77 2.84
CA SER A 368 5.62 10.45 2.83
C SER A 368 7.12 10.57 3.04
N TYR A 369 7.74 9.45 3.43
CA TYR A 369 9.19 9.34 3.51
C TYR A 369 9.85 9.72 2.18
N GLN A 370 10.97 10.44 2.26
CA GLN A 370 11.74 10.88 1.10
C GLN A 370 13.15 10.29 1.14
N GLY A 371 13.50 9.48 0.17
CA GLY A 371 14.84 8.91 0.03
C GLY A 371 15.92 10.00 -0.09
N ASN A 372 17.12 9.72 0.39
CA ASN A 372 18.22 10.69 0.55
C ASN A 372 18.56 11.55 -0.68
N GLN A 373 18.34 11.03 -1.90
CA GLN A 373 18.65 11.74 -3.15
C GLN A 373 17.41 12.30 -3.85
N SER A 374 16.21 12.06 -3.30
CA SER A 374 14.95 12.52 -3.91
C SER A 374 14.85 14.04 -3.93
N ILE A 375 14.02 14.55 -4.84
CA ILE A 375 13.66 15.98 -4.92
C ILE A 375 12.98 16.40 -3.62
N GLY A 376 12.07 15.57 -3.10
CA GLY A 376 11.40 15.83 -1.83
C GLY A 376 12.37 16.00 -0.66
N ASN A 377 13.42 15.18 -0.56
CA ASN A 377 14.44 15.33 0.47
C ASN A 377 15.24 16.64 0.31
N LYS A 378 15.57 17.03 -0.93
CA LYS A 378 16.23 18.32 -1.20
C LYS A 378 15.37 19.51 -0.77
N LEU A 379 14.05 19.43 -1.02
CA LEU A 379 13.09 20.45 -0.60
C LEU A 379 13.02 20.53 0.94
N LEU A 380 12.90 19.39 1.63
CA LEU A 380 12.89 19.33 3.09
C LEU A 380 14.17 19.86 3.75
N LYS A 381 15.32 19.70 3.08
CA LYS A 381 16.59 20.28 3.50
C LYS A 381 16.70 21.78 3.24
N GLY A 382 15.68 22.43 2.68
CA GLY A 382 15.65 23.87 2.41
C GLY A 382 16.48 24.32 1.20
N ASN A 383 16.74 23.44 0.25
CA ASN A 383 17.46 23.81 -0.98
C ASN A 383 16.68 24.89 -1.74
N LYS A 384 17.35 26.01 -2.03
CA LYS A 384 16.76 27.15 -2.73
C LYS A 384 16.67 26.96 -4.25
N ARG A 385 17.27 25.91 -4.79
CA ARG A 385 17.18 25.50 -6.19
C ARG A 385 17.16 23.99 -6.29
N ILE A 386 16.30 23.46 -7.17
CA ILE A 386 16.21 22.06 -7.51
C ILE A 386 16.27 21.90 -9.03
N LYS A 387 16.71 20.74 -9.51
CA LYS A 387 16.70 20.40 -10.92
C LYS A 387 15.47 19.56 -11.22
N LEU A 388 14.64 20.00 -12.17
CA LEU A 388 13.44 19.29 -12.65
C LEU A 388 13.52 19.18 -14.18
N GLN A 389 13.52 17.97 -14.71
CA GLN A 389 13.59 17.68 -16.14
C GLN A 389 14.70 18.46 -16.87
N GLY A 390 15.87 18.54 -16.23
CA GLY A 390 17.02 19.27 -16.77
C GLY A 390 17.05 20.77 -16.46
N GLU A 391 15.96 21.39 -16.04
CA GLU A 391 15.87 22.83 -15.71
C GLU A 391 16.13 23.10 -14.25
N ASN A 392 16.77 24.24 -13.96
CA ASN A 392 16.97 24.73 -12.59
C ASN A 392 15.75 25.55 -12.16
N ILE A 393 15.03 25.07 -11.16
CA ILE A 393 13.84 25.73 -10.61
C ILE A 393 14.21 26.38 -9.27
N GLU A 394 13.88 27.65 -9.12
CA GLU A 394 14.04 28.40 -7.88
C GLU A 394 12.94 27.99 -6.88
N VAL A 395 13.28 27.77 -5.62
CA VAL A 395 12.35 27.40 -4.55
C VAL A 395 12.13 28.63 -3.67
N LYS A 396 11.04 29.36 -3.93
CA LYS A 396 10.54 30.47 -3.10
C LYS A 396 9.32 30.07 -2.29
N GLY A 397 8.56 29.10 -2.78
CA GLY A 397 7.38 28.55 -2.13
C GLY A 397 7.72 27.87 -0.80
N LYS A 398 6.71 27.73 0.05
CA LYS A 398 6.80 27.08 1.35
C LYS A 398 6.89 25.56 1.20
N VAL A 399 7.66 24.91 2.06
CA VAL A 399 7.79 23.44 2.11
C VAL A 399 7.35 22.96 3.48
N TYR A 400 6.31 22.12 3.49
CA TYR A 400 5.75 21.52 4.70
C TYR A 400 6.02 20.02 4.71
N TYR A 401 6.09 19.45 5.91
CA TYR A 401 6.20 18.01 6.11
C TYR A 401 5.18 17.51 7.14
N MET A 402 4.49 16.43 6.81
CA MET A 402 3.54 15.76 7.69
C MET A 402 3.72 14.25 7.58
N ASP A 403 4.20 13.61 8.63
CA ASP A 403 4.56 12.20 8.70
C ASP A 403 3.52 11.30 9.39
N GLY A 404 2.55 11.90 10.08
CA GLY A 404 1.54 11.21 10.89
C GLY A 404 0.47 10.41 10.12
N LEU A 405 0.53 10.38 8.78
CA LEU A 405 -0.46 9.70 7.94
C LEU A 405 0.01 8.30 7.45
N SER A 406 0.87 7.60 8.20
CA SER A 406 1.28 6.26 7.79
C SER A 406 0.13 5.26 7.80
N GLY A 407 0.04 4.45 6.72
CA GLY A 407 -0.91 3.35 6.62
C GLY A 407 -0.62 2.19 7.55
N HIS A 408 0.65 1.96 7.89
CA HIS A 408 1.08 0.85 8.74
C HIS A 408 1.05 1.21 10.21
N ALA A 409 0.82 0.19 11.04
CA ALA A 409 1.01 0.30 12.47
C ALA A 409 2.48 0.64 12.81
N ASP A 410 2.67 1.45 13.83
CA ASP A 410 3.99 1.71 14.40
C ASP A 410 4.41 0.57 15.36
N LYS A 411 5.59 0.71 15.96
CA LYS A 411 6.12 -0.28 16.93
C LYS A 411 5.15 -0.58 18.06
N ALA A 412 4.49 0.42 18.63
CA ALA A 412 3.51 0.21 19.69
C ALA A 412 2.22 -0.44 19.17
N GLY A 413 1.74 -0.01 18.02
CA GLY A 413 0.59 -0.58 17.34
C GLY A 413 0.78 -2.07 17.04
N LEU A 414 1.92 -2.43 16.42
CA LEU A 414 2.29 -3.82 16.15
C LEU A 414 2.40 -4.65 17.43
N TYR A 415 3.07 -4.13 18.47
CA TYR A 415 3.19 -4.83 19.74
C TYR A 415 1.83 -5.00 20.44
N ASN A 416 1.00 -3.96 20.47
CA ASN A 416 -0.34 -4.01 21.06
C ASN A 416 -1.24 -5.00 20.30
N TRP A 417 -1.09 -5.11 18.98
CA TRP A 417 -1.83 -6.10 18.20
C TRP A 417 -1.40 -7.53 18.57
N VAL A 418 -0.09 -7.83 18.57
CA VAL A 418 0.43 -9.15 18.96
C VAL A 418 0.04 -9.51 20.40
N SER A 419 0.16 -8.57 21.33
CA SER A 419 -0.17 -8.80 22.75
C SER A 419 -1.67 -8.97 23.01
N SER A 420 -2.53 -8.56 22.07
CA SER A 420 -3.97 -8.80 22.15
C SER A 420 -4.39 -10.20 21.71
N MET A 421 -3.50 -11.01 21.15
CA MET A 421 -3.82 -12.38 20.76
C MET A 421 -4.27 -13.18 21.99
N LYS A 422 -5.29 -14.03 21.82
CA LYS A 422 -5.87 -14.84 22.91
C LYS A 422 -4.83 -15.75 23.60
N GLU A 423 -3.89 -16.24 22.82
CA GLU A 423 -2.77 -17.06 23.28
C GLU A 423 -1.50 -16.64 22.56
N LYS A 424 -0.34 -16.78 23.19
CA LYS A 424 0.95 -16.52 22.53
C LYS A 424 1.20 -17.55 21.43
N PRO A 425 1.51 -17.11 20.20
CA PRO A 425 1.90 -18.02 19.14
C PRO A 425 3.14 -18.85 19.54
N LYS A 426 3.19 -20.10 19.14
CA LYS A 426 4.36 -20.97 19.33
C LYS A 426 5.59 -20.41 18.62
N LYS A 427 5.38 -19.73 17.49
CA LYS A 427 6.44 -19.08 16.73
C LYS A 427 5.89 -17.90 15.92
N ILE A 428 6.64 -16.80 15.92
CA ILE A 428 6.40 -15.61 15.10
C ILE A 428 7.51 -15.52 14.05
N PHE A 429 7.12 -15.42 12.79
CA PHE A 429 7.99 -15.12 11.66
C PHE A 429 7.84 -13.65 11.34
N LEU A 430 8.90 -12.86 11.53
CA LEU A 430 8.90 -11.43 11.18
C LEU A 430 9.35 -11.26 9.73
N VAL A 431 8.51 -10.60 8.97
CA VAL A 431 8.69 -10.30 7.54
C VAL A 431 8.41 -8.82 7.28
N HIS A 432 8.51 -8.39 6.03
CA HIS A 432 8.13 -7.04 5.59
C HIS A 432 8.72 -5.94 6.47
N GLY A 433 10.05 -6.01 6.65
CA GLY A 433 10.82 -5.05 7.43
C GLY A 433 12.31 -5.20 7.14
N GLU A 434 13.06 -4.13 7.32
CA GLU A 434 14.47 -4.09 6.97
C GLU A 434 15.36 -3.55 8.09
N GLY A 435 16.64 -3.96 8.11
CA GLY A 435 17.69 -3.41 8.94
C GLY A 435 17.28 -3.28 10.41
N LYS A 436 17.38 -2.05 10.93
CA LYS A 436 17.08 -1.76 12.35
C LYS A 436 15.62 -1.96 12.72
N ASN A 437 14.70 -1.83 11.77
CA ASN A 437 13.26 -1.94 12.04
C ASN A 437 12.93 -3.33 12.54
N ILE A 438 13.26 -4.35 11.75
CA ILE A 438 12.98 -5.75 12.09
C ILE A 438 13.78 -6.22 13.32
N GLU A 439 15.05 -5.79 13.46
CA GLU A 439 15.89 -6.14 14.62
C GLU A 439 15.35 -5.54 15.92
N SER A 440 14.97 -4.27 15.91
CA SER A 440 14.40 -3.59 17.07
C SER A 440 13.12 -4.25 17.54
N PHE A 441 12.24 -4.61 16.60
CA PHE A 441 10.98 -5.28 16.93
C PHE A 441 11.20 -6.72 17.42
N THR A 442 12.13 -7.45 16.80
CA THR A 442 12.56 -8.78 17.28
C THR A 442 13.02 -8.74 18.73
N ASN A 443 13.87 -7.77 19.07
CA ASN A 443 14.37 -7.62 20.44
C ASN A 443 13.24 -7.31 21.43
N LYS A 444 12.28 -6.45 21.04
CA LYS A 444 11.10 -6.15 21.85
C LYS A 444 10.27 -7.41 22.11
N LEU A 445 9.95 -8.19 21.09
CA LEU A 445 9.15 -9.40 21.23
C LEU A 445 9.87 -10.47 22.06
N LYS A 446 11.18 -10.67 21.84
CA LYS A 446 11.98 -11.63 22.64
C LYS A 446 12.06 -11.21 24.10
N SER A 447 12.15 -9.92 24.42
CA SER A 447 12.12 -9.45 25.83
C SER A 447 10.80 -9.74 26.53
N GLU A 448 9.74 -9.97 25.78
CA GLU A 448 8.40 -10.35 26.26
C GLU A 448 8.16 -11.88 26.16
N ASN A 449 9.22 -12.67 25.99
CA ASN A 449 9.19 -14.12 25.90
C ASN A 449 8.37 -14.68 24.71
N TYR A 450 8.38 -14.01 23.56
CA TYR A 450 7.90 -14.57 22.30
C TYR A 450 9.04 -15.33 21.59
N SER A 451 8.69 -16.45 20.95
CA SER A 451 9.59 -17.19 20.05
C SER A 451 9.57 -16.53 18.67
N VAL A 452 10.63 -15.82 18.29
CA VAL A 452 10.70 -15.00 17.07
C VAL A 452 11.82 -15.47 16.18
N VAL A 453 11.50 -15.60 14.89
CA VAL A 453 12.43 -15.90 13.79
C VAL A 453 12.33 -14.79 12.74
N ILE A 454 13.46 -14.31 12.23
CA ILE A 454 13.56 -13.52 11.01
C ILE A 454 14.01 -14.48 9.92
N PRO A 455 13.13 -14.90 9.01
CA PRO A 455 13.51 -15.83 7.96
C PRO A 455 14.45 -15.19 6.95
N ASP A 456 15.36 -15.97 6.40
CA ASP A 456 16.10 -15.64 5.20
C ASP A 456 15.31 -16.02 3.94
N PHE A 457 15.71 -15.45 2.81
CA PHE A 457 15.13 -15.78 1.51
C PHE A 457 15.32 -17.28 1.22
N LEU A 458 14.23 -17.96 0.84
CA LEU A 458 14.11 -19.39 0.59
C LEU A 458 14.17 -20.29 1.84
N ASP A 459 14.24 -19.73 3.04
CA ASP A 459 14.10 -20.54 4.26
C ASP A 459 12.75 -21.26 4.29
N GLU A 460 12.78 -22.51 4.76
CA GLU A 460 11.60 -23.36 4.91
C GLU A 460 11.51 -23.91 6.35
N PHE A 461 10.32 -23.81 6.92
CA PHE A 461 10.06 -24.26 8.30
C PHE A 461 8.89 -25.24 8.35
N PRO A 462 9.00 -26.36 9.07
CA PRO A 462 7.85 -27.18 9.39
C PRO A 462 6.96 -26.48 10.42
N LEU A 463 5.64 -26.58 10.26
CA LEU A 463 4.64 -26.08 11.19
C LEU A 463 4.06 -27.28 11.97
N GLU A 464 4.77 -27.69 13.02
CA GLU A 464 4.39 -28.83 13.86
C GLU A 464 3.70 -28.37 15.15
N ILE A 465 2.60 -29.03 15.50
CA ILE A 465 1.97 -28.92 16.81
C ILE A 465 2.34 -30.20 17.57
N ASN A 466 3.27 -30.09 18.49
CA ASN A 466 3.58 -31.13 19.45
C ASN A 466 2.46 -31.29 20.49
#